data_7faa28c8b4f23e4bf01f20e823287ce7
#
_entry.id   7faa28c8b4f23e4bf01f20e823287ce7
#
_cell.length_a   1.000
_cell.length_b   1.000
_cell.length_c   1.000
_cell.angle_alpha   90.00
_cell.angle_beta   90.00
_cell.angle_gamma   90.00
#
_symmetry.space_group_name_H-M   'P 1'
#
loop_
_entity.id
_entity.type
_entity.pdbx_description
1 polymer ?
#
loop_
_entity_poly.entity_id
_entity_poly.type
_entity_poly.pdbx_seq_one_letter_code
_entity_poly.pdbx_strand_id
1 'polypeptide(L)'
;MIKNIGIIGGSGKIGTTFKKAFENIGLNVIVSDHKTKDQENDLINKSEWIILCVPIDKTLEVFDSIKNKIRKDQVFSDFTSVKSILGNNTYDFEFISCHPLFGPLNNIIGQNIVTIPISSGSFY
;
A
#
# COMPACT_ATOMS: atom_id res chain seq x y z
N MET A 1 15.91 4.49 4.62
CA MET A 1 15.80 3.90 3.27
C MET A 1 14.83 2.73 3.30
N ILE A 2 13.92 2.69 2.32
CA ILE A 2 12.93 1.63 2.25
C ILE A 2 13.59 0.35 1.72
N LYS A 3 13.48 -0.74 2.49
CA LYS A 3 13.99 -2.06 2.13
C LYS A 3 12.87 -3.09 2.03
N ASN A 4 11.85 -2.95 2.88
CA ASN A 4 10.76 -3.91 2.98
C ASN A 4 9.44 -3.22 2.66
N ILE A 5 8.72 -3.79 1.71
CA ILE A 5 7.39 -3.30 1.31
C ILE A 5 6.37 -4.40 1.63
N GLY A 6 5.30 -4.01 2.29
CA GLY A 6 4.17 -4.90 2.56
C GLY A 6 3.02 -4.58 1.64
N ILE A 7 2.48 -5.58 0.95
CA ILE A 7 1.31 -5.39 0.09
C ILE A 7 0.15 -6.22 0.63
N ILE A 8 -0.86 -5.53 1.15
CA ILE A 8 -2.10 -6.16 1.59
C ILE A 8 -3.02 -6.26 0.37
N GLY A 9 -3.44 -7.48 0.04
CA GLY A 9 -4.12 -7.76 -1.21
C GLY A 9 -3.17 -8.02 -2.37
N GLY A 10 -1.93 -8.39 -2.07
CA GLY A 10 -0.86 -8.52 -3.07
C GLY A 10 -0.97 -9.73 -3.99
N SER A 11 -1.93 -10.62 -3.76
CA SER A 11 -2.19 -11.75 -4.67
C SER A 11 -3.07 -11.34 -5.85
N GLY A 12 -3.68 -10.15 -5.84
CA GLY A 12 -4.44 -9.64 -6.97
C GLY A 12 -3.53 -9.23 -8.13
N LYS A 13 -4.15 -8.83 -9.25
CA LYS A 13 -3.41 -8.52 -10.48
C LYS A 13 -2.48 -7.32 -10.32
N ILE A 14 -2.97 -6.22 -9.75
CA ILE A 14 -2.17 -5.02 -9.52
C ILE A 14 -1.11 -5.29 -8.46
N GLY A 15 -1.48 -5.94 -7.36
CA GLY A 15 -0.53 -6.30 -6.31
C GLY A 15 0.62 -7.15 -6.84
N THR A 16 0.33 -8.14 -7.67
CA THR A 16 1.33 -8.99 -8.29
C THR A 16 2.26 -8.21 -9.21
N THR A 17 1.71 -7.26 -9.98
CA THR A 17 2.50 -6.41 -10.86
C THR A 17 3.51 -5.58 -10.07
N PHE A 18 3.07 -4.94 -8.99
CA PHE A 18 3.94 -4.11 -8.16
C PHE A 18 4.93 -4.95 -7.34
N LYS A 19 4.52 -6.12 -6.84
CA LYS A 19 5.43 -7.04 -6.17
C LYS A 19 6.62 -7.36 -7.07
N LYS A 20 6.35 -7.74 -8.31
CA LYS A 20 7.38 -8.06 -9.29
C LYS A 20 8.30 -6.86 -9.56
N ALA A 21 7.72 -5.67 -9.73
CA ALA A 21 8.49 -4.46 -9.98
C ALA A 21 9.42 -4.12 -8.82
N PHE A 22 8.93 -4.19 -7.58
CA PHE A 22 9.75 -3.90 -6.41
C PHE A 22 10.85 -4.93 -6.21
N GLU A 23 10.55 -6.21 -6.41
CA GLU A 23 11.56 -7.27 -6.31
C GLU A 23 12.65 -7.11 -7.37
N ASN A 24 12.31 -6.66 -8.56
CA ASN A 24 13.27 -6.44 -9.64
C ASN A 24 14.29 -5.34 -9.33
N ILE A 25 13.96 -4.42 -8.44
CA ILE A 25 14.91 -3.36 -8.03
C ILE A 25 15.55 -3.67 -6.67
N GLY A 26 15.42 -4.89 -6.19
CA GLY A 26 16.14 -5.36 -5.00
C GLY A 26 15.42 -5.14 -3.67
N LEU A 27 14.14 -4.81 -3.68
CA LEU A 27 13.37 -4.64 -2.45
C LEU A 27 12.75 -5.97 -2.01
N ASN A 28 12.59 -6.14 -0.70
CA ASN A 28 11.88 -7.28 -0.14
C ASN A 28 10.38 -6.97 -0.11
N VAL A 29 9.56 -7.90 -0.57
CA VAL A 29 8.10 -7.72 -0.59
C VAL A 29 7.44 -8.82 0.24
N ILE A 30 6.62 -8.41 1.18
CA ILE A 30 5.80 -9.28 2.03
C ILE A 30 4.35 -9.08 1.57
N VAL A 31 3.65 -10.18 1.32
CA VAL A 31 2.30 -10.14 0.77
C VAL A 31 1.33 -10.82 1.74
N SER A 32 0.15 -10.22 1.92
CA SER A 32 -0.98 -10.89 2.58
C SER A 32 -2.23 -10.73 1.72
N ASP A 33 -3.16 -11.66 1.89
CA ASP A 33 -4.47 -11.61 1.26
C ASP A 33 -5.52 -12.22 2.21
N HIS A 34 -6.74 -12.43 1.72
CA HIS A 34 -7.83 -12.96 2.55
C HIS A 34 -7.55 -14.39 3.07
N LYS A 35 -6.66 -15.14 2.42
CA LYS A 35 -6.27 -16.50 2.84
C LYS A 35 -5.13 -16.49 3.84
N THR A 36 -4.35 -15.42 3.88
CA THR A 36 -3.16 -15.29 4.73
C THR A 36 -3.29 -14.10 5.68
N LYS A 37 -4.50 -13.82 6.11
CA LYS A 37 -4.80 -12.66 6.96
C LYS A 37 -4.07 -12.70 8.31
N ASP A 38 -3.76 -13.87 8.80
CA ASP A 38 -2.98 -14.05 10.03
C ASP A 38 -1.54 -13.52 9.90
N GLN A 39 -1.05 -13.34 8.69
CA GLN A 39 0.27 -12.76 8.42
C GLN A 39 0.26 -11.24 8.33
N GLU A 40 -0.92 -10.63 8.37
CA GLU A 40 -1.08 -9.19 8.18
C GLU A 40 -0.37 -8.36 9.24
N ASN A 41 -0.45 -8.75 10.51
CA ASN A 41 0.24 -8.04 11.60
C ASN A 41 1.76 -8.08 11.41
N ASP A 42 2.29 -9.21 11.00
CA ASP A 42 3.71 -9.38 10.76
C ASP A 42 4.17 -8.52 9.58
N LEU A 43 3.37 -8.49 8.51
CA LEU A 43 3.60 -7.63 7.35
C LEU A 43 3.67 -6.16 7.77
N ILE A 44 2.69 -5.69 8.56
CA ILE A 44 2.66 -4.30 9.00
C ILE A 44 3.88 -3.97 9.85
N ASN A 45 4.25 -4.85 10.77
CA ASN A 45 5.38 -4.60 11.66
C ASN A 45 6.72 -4.53 10.94
N LYS A 46 6.91 -5.33 9.90
CA LYS A 46 8.21 -5.46 9.21
C LYS A 46 8.40 -4.50 8.05
N SER A 47 7.35 -3.84 7.60
CA SER A 47 7.41 -3.03 6.38
C SER A 47 7.67 -1.57 6.70
N GLU A 48 8.52 -0.91 5.92
CA GLU A 48 8.68 0.54 5.95
C GLU A 48 7.58 1.22 5.11
N TRP A 49 7.10 0.55 4.08
CA TRP A 49 6.01 1.03 3.23
C TRP A 49 4.93 -0.04 3.13
N ILE A 50 3.72 0.32 3.53
CA ILE A 50 2.56 -0.57 3.52
C ILE A 50 1.62 -0.12 2.41
N ILE A 51 1.30 -1.02 1.49
CA ILE A 51 0.44 -0.74 0.35
C ILE A 51 -0.84 -1.56 0.47
N LEU A 52 -1.97 -0.88 0.40
CA LEU A 52 -3.29 -1.52 0.41
C LEU A 52 -3.79 -1.64 -1.03
N CYS A 53 -3.99 -2.87 -1.47
CA CYS A 53 -4.29 -3.21 -2.87
C CYS A 53 -5.43 -4.21 -2.96
N VAL A 54 -6.48 -3.98 -2.16
CA VAL A 54 -7.68 -4.83 -2.12
C VAL A 54 -8.75 -4.27 -3.06
N PRO A 55 -9.80 -5.05 -3.41
CA PRO A 55 -10.92 -4.53 -4.18
C PRO A 55 -11.52 -3.28 -3.53
N ILE A 56 -12.02 -2.37 -4.36
CA ILE A 56 -12.48 -1.05 -3.92
C ILE A 56 -13.55 -1.12 -2.83
N ASP A 57 -14.43 -2.09 -2.92
CA ASP A 57 -15.52 -2.28 -1.95
C ASP A 57 -15.03 -2.83 -0.59
N LYS A 58 -13.78 -3.28 -0.51
CA LYS A 58 -13.17 -3.79 0.72
C LYS A 58 -12.18 -2.82 1.33
N THR A 59 -11.81 -1.75 0.61
CA THR A 59 -10.73 -0.85 1.00
C THR A 59 -10.98 -0.21 2.36
N LEU A 60 -12.16 0.35 2.57
CA LEU A 60 -12.47 1.04 3.83
C LEU A 60 -12.48 0.08 5.01
N GLU A 61 -13.08 -1.09 4.85
CA GLU A 61 -13.13 -2.11 5.89
C GLU A 61 -11.73 -2.55 6.32
N VAL A 62 -10.87 -2.86 5.35
CA VAL A 62 -9.50 -3.29 5.65
C VAL A 62 -8.70 -2.15 6.26
N PHE A 63 -8.81 -0.93 5.71
CA PHE A 63 -8.11 0.23 6.24
C PHE A 63 -8.50 0.49 7.70
N ASP A 64 -9.78 0.44 8.03
CA ASP A 64 -10.25 0.64 9.40
C ASP A 64 -9.68 -0.40 10.37
N SER A 65 -9.45 -1.62 9.88
CA SER A 65 -8.90 -2.69 10.71
C SER A 65 -7.39 -2.54 10.97
N ILE A 66 -6.66 -1.81 10.13
CA ILE A 66 -5.20 -1.72 10.21
C ILE A 66 -4.68 -0.33 10.59
N LYS A 67 -5.47 0.74 10.43
CA LYS A 67 -4.98 2.12 10.56
C LYS A 67 -4.31 2.40 11.91
N ASN A 68 -4.78 1.79 12.99
CA ASN A 68 -4.23 2.00 14.33
C ASN A 68 -2.94 1.19 14.58
N LYS A 69 -2.59 0.30 13.66
CA LYS A 69 -1.37 -0.52 13.75
C LYS A 69 -0.20 0.09 12.99
N ILE A 70 -0.47 1.10 12.16
CA ILE A 70 0.56 1.75 11.34
C ILE A 70 1.30 2.76 12.21
N ARG A 71 2.64 2.69 12.21
CA ARG A 71 3.48 3.57 13.03
C ARG A 71 3.80 4.87 12.30
N LYS A 72 4.21 5.88 13.07
CA LYS A 72 4.59 7.20 12.55
C LYS A 72 5.78 7.15 11.58
N ASP A 73 6.65 6.17 11.75
CA ASP A 73 7.86 6.02 10.94
C ASP A 73 7.60 5.24 9.64
N GLN A 74 6.37 4.84 9.39
CA GLN A 74 5.99 4.08 8.21
C GLN A 74 5.25 4.96 7.19
N VAL A 75 5.35 4.57 5.92
CA VAL A 75 4.56 5.15 4.83
C VAL A 75 3.42 4.20 4.53
N PHE A 76 2.23 4.74 4.38
CA PHE A 76 1.06 3.98 3.95
C PHE A 76 0.55 4.53 2.62
N SER A 77 0.18 3.64 1.72
CA SER A 77 -0.46 4.00 0.45
C SER A 77 -1.62 3.07 0.15
N ASP A 78 -2.69 3.62 -0.41
CA ASP A 78 -3.70 2.82 -1.08
C ASP A 78 -3.51 2.93 -2.59
N PHE A 79 -3.87 1.86 -3.30
CA PHE A 79 -3.79 1.81 -4.77
C PHE A 79 -5.19 1.71 -5.36
N THR A 80 -6.13 2.41 -4.75
CA THR A 80 -7.54 2.40 -5.15
C THR A 80 -7.98 3.78 -5.60
N SER A 81 -9.23 3.89 -6.06
CA SER A 81 -9.79 5.17 -6.50
C SER A 81 -10.68 5.83 -5.44
N VAL A 82 -10.61 5.41 -4.17
CA VAL A 82 -11.52 5.86 -3.11
C VAL A 82 -10.92 7.03 -2.31
N LYS A 83 -10.32 8.00 -2.99
CA LYS A 83 -9.60 9.12 -2.36
C LYS A 83 -10.49 9.94 -1.43
N SER A 84 -11.73 10.21 -1.85
CA SER A 84 -12.67 11.03 -1.08
C SER A 84 -13.06 10.39 0.25
N ILE A 85 -12.99 9.06 0.35
CA ILE A 85 -13.34 8.35 1.58
C ILE A 85 -12.19 8.38 2.58
N LEU A 86 -10.97 8.07 2.11
CA LEU A 86 -9.80 7.96 2.99
C LEU A 86 -9.15 9.32 3.28
N GLY A 87 -9.35 10.30 2.41
CA GLY A 87 -8.69 11.60 2.50
C GLY A 87 -9.34 12.61 3.43
N ASN A 88 -10.46 12.27 4.07
CA ASN A 88 -11.22 13.23 4.89
C ASN A 88 -10.73 13.34 6.35
N ASN A 89 -9.77 12.50 6.75
CA ASN A 89 -9.26 12.46 8.12
C ASN A 89 -7.76 12.74 8.15
N THR A 90 -7.27 13.11 9.33
CA THR A 90 -5.85 13.30 9.58
C THR A 90 -5.28 12.04 10.23
N TYR A 91 -4.08 11.64 9.82
CA TYR A 91 -3.42 10.45 10.32
C TYR A 91 -2.02 10.80 10.84
N ASP A 92 -1.53 10.00 11.81
CA ASP A 92 -0.21 10.21 12.42
C ASP A 92 0.95 9.70 11.54
N PHE A 93 0.66 8.96 10.50
CA PHE A 93 1.66 8.41 9.58
C PHE A 93 1.60 9.12 8.24
N GLU A 94 2.67 8.96 7.45
CA GLU A 94 2.71 9.45 6.07
C GLU A 94 1.74 8.66 5.23
N PHE A 95 0.71 9.32 4.69
CA PHE A 95 -0.30 8.68 3.85
C PHE A 95 -0.26 9.29 2.46
N ILE A 96 0.15 8.49 1.48
CA ILE A 96 0.19 8.90 0.08
C ILE A 96 -0.72 7.96 -0.71
N SER A 97 -1.79 8.51 -1.26
CA SER A 97 -2.68 7.73 -2.12
C SER A 97 -2.06 7.66 -3.52
N CYS A 98 -1.97 6.46 -4.06
CA CYS A 98 -1.41 6.22 -5.38
C CYS A 98 -2.49 5.74 -6.34
N HIS A 99 -2.46 6.26 -7.55
CA HIS A 99 -3.44 5.89 -8.57
C HIS A 99 -2.71 5.52 -9.86
N PRO A 100 -2.42 4.23 -10.05
CA PRO A 100 -1.79 3.80 -11.31
C PRO A 100 -2.71 4.07 -12.49
N LEU A 101 -2.16 4.62 -13.56
CA LEU A 101 -2.90 4.91 -14.79
C LEU A 101 -2.74 3.79 -15.82
N PHE A 102 -2.54 2.56 -15.34
CA PHE A 102 -2.34 1.38 -16.18
C PHE A 102 -2.94 0.14 -15.48
N GLY A 103 -3.21 -0.89 -16.25
CA GLY A 103 -3.62 -2.18 -15.71
C GLY A 103 -2.43 -3.07 -15.36
N PRO A 104 -2.68 -4.35 -15.07
CA PRO A 104 -1.61 -5.31 -14.77
C PRO A 104 -0.65 -5.46 -15.94
N LEU A 105 0.66 -5.34 -15.69
CA LEU A 105 1.71 -5.39 -16.70
C LEU A 105 2.88 -6.23 -16.21
N ASN A 106 3.67 -6.75 -17.15
CA ASN A 106 4.92 -7.43 -16.83
C ASN A 106 6.04 -6.45 -16.47
N ASN A 107 5.98 -5.22 -16.99
CA ASN A 107 6.95 -4.18 -16.75
C ASN A 107 6.25 -2.84 -16.66
N ILE A 108 6.48 -2.11 -15.57
CA ILE A 108 5.84 -0.81 -15.33
C ILE A 108 6.74 0.38 -15.68
N ILE A 109 7.92 0.15 -16.24
CA ILE A 109 8.81 1.25 -16.64
C ILE A 109 8.12 2.11 -17.70
N GLY A 110 8.12 3.42 -17.50
CA GLY A 110 7.48 4.36 -18.42
C GLY A 110 5.97 4.55 -18.19
N GLN A 111 5.38 3.83 -17.24
CA GLN A 111 3.98 4.01 -16.89
C GLN A 111 3.80 5.16 -15.89
N ASN A 112 2.59 5.70 -15.85
CA ASN A 112 2.28 6.86 -15.00
C ASN A 112 1.52 6.44 -13.76
N ILE A 113 1.88 7.06 -12.62
CA ILE A 113 1.19 6.91 -11.35
C ILE A 113 0.90 8.32 -10.82
N VAL A 114 -0.36 8.58 -10.50
CA VAL A 114 -0.74 9.82 -9.82
C VAL A 114 -0.64 9.59 -8.32
N THR A 115 0.04 10.48 -7.61
CA THR A 115 0.15 10.40 -6.16
C THR A 115 -0.52 11.62 -5.53
N ILE A 116 -1.29 11.37 -4.47
CA ILE A 116 -2.00 12.41 -3.74
C ILE A 116 -1.63 12.30 -2.27
N PRO A 117 -0.88 13.28 -1.72
CA PRO A 117 -0.60 13.30 -0.28
C PRO A 117 -1.90 13.47 0.50
N ILE A 118 -2.18 12.58 1.43
CA ILE A 118 -3.35 12.65 2.30
C ILE A 118 -2.97 13.25 3.64
N SER A 119 -1.87 12.78 4.23
CA SER A 119 -1.35 13.34 5.47
C SER A 119 0.17 13.22 5.48
N SER A 120 0.82 14.17 6.17
CA SER A 120 2.24 14.15 6.43
C SER A 120 2.46 13.64 7.83
N GLY A 121 3.23 12.58 7.97
CA GLY A 121 3.64 12.06 9.26
C GLY A 121 4.79 12.90 9.84
N SER A 122 5.73 12.23 10.50
CA SER A 122 6.88 12.87 11.13
C SER A 122 7.97 13.33 10.13
N PHE A 123 7.75 13.14 8.84
CA PHE A 123 8.73 13.50 7.80
C PHE A 123 8.65 14.97 7.39
N TYR A 124 7.68 15.72 7.87
CA TYR A 124 7.48 17.14 7.51
C TYR A 124 7.50 18.02 8.72
#